data_b3ff90a9fed0b4034948afe27624cec3
#
_entry.id   b3ff90a9fed0b4034948afe27624cec3
#
_cell.length_a   1.000
_cell.length_b   1.000
_cell.length_c   1.000
_cell.angle_alpha   90.00
_cell.angle_beta   90.00
_cell.angle_gamma   90.00
#
_symmetry.space_group_name_H-M   'P 1'
#
loop_
_entity.id
_entity.type
_entity.pdbx_description
1 polymer ?
#
loop_
_entity_poly.entity_id
_entity_poly.type
_entity_poly.pdbx_seq_one_letter_code
_entity_poly.pdbx_strand_id
1 'polypeptide(L)'
;MTIDRERGRITVWNNGKGIPVVIHKQYNVYVPSLIFGQLLTGGNFNDDDKKVTGGRNGYGAKLTNIYSREFRVETADKKEGKRFRQVWRDNMSVAEDPVISSYRGGEFTEVSYVPDLSLFHMDGFDDDIVALMEKRVLDMAGVTDSSLKVYLNGEKVDVKNFEAYTKLYQMESTSANTKDNKLVFCKAGDRWEIAVGVSDGHLQQVSFVNSICTSKGGKHVDYIAGKLTDYLAPLVKKKTKKDVKPMMIKQYLYIFVNCKIENPAFDSQTKETLTTVSKVRNWVFFYC
;
A
#
# COMPACT_ATOMS: atom_id res chain seq x y z
N MET A 1 13.10 2.60 -3.00
CA MET A 1 12.64 2.85 -4.38
C MET A 1 13.55 3.89 -5.01
N THR A 2 13.90 3.71 -6.29
CA THR A 2 14.65 4.70 -7.08
C THR A 2 13.82 5.08 -8.30
N ILE A 3 13.69 6.38 -8.57
CA ILE A 3 12.97 6.96 -9.71
C ILE A 3 13.97 7.72 -10.55
N ASP A 4 14.31 7.18 -11.72
CA ASP A 4 15.18 7.82 -12.71
C ASP A 4 14.31 8.43 -13.81
N ARG A 5 14.03 9.74 -13.68
CA ARG A 5 13.17 10.47 -14.64
C ARG A 5 13.76 10.52 -16.04
N GLU A 6 15.07 10.69 -16.14
CA GLU A 6 15.75 10.83 -17.44
C GLU A 6 15.67 9.56 -18.27
N ARG A 7 15.85 8.41 -17.60
CA ARG A 7 15.76 7.10 -18.25
C ARG A 7 14.36 6.49 -18.23
N GLY A 8 13.40 7.17 -17.59
CA GLY A 8 12.05 6.65 -17.39
C GLY A 8 12.04 5.33 -16.61
N ARG A 9 12.98 5.11 -15.68
CA ARG A 9 13.18 3.83 -14.98
C ARG A 9 12.78 3.92 -13.52
N ILE A 10 12.07 2.91 -13.07
CA ILE A 10 11.72 2.72 -11.67
C ILE A 10 12.38 1.42 -11.19
N THR A 11 12.99 1.48 -10.00
CA THR A 11 13.57 0.31 -9.35
C THR A 11 13.06 0.20 -7.92
N VAL A 12 12.57 -0.98 -7.55
CA VAL A 12 12.15 -1.31 -6.19
C VAL A 12 13.00 -2.48 -5.70
N TRP A 13 13.74 -2.24 -4.63
CA TRP A 13 14.61 -3.24 -4.00
C TRP A 13 14.21 -3.45 -2.55
N ASN A 14 14.33 -4.68 -2.08
CA ASN A 14 14.19 -5.01 -0.66
C ASN A 14 15.17 -6.11 -0.25
N ASN A 15 15.57 -6.09 1.03
CA ASN A 15 16.44 -7.10 1.67
C ASN A 15 15.63 -8.14 2.47
N GLY A 16 14.38 -8.35 2.10
CA GLY A 16 13.57 -9.43 2.64
C GLY A 16 14.02 -10.80 2.14
N LYS A 17 13.30 -11.82 2.55
CA LYS A 17 13.53 -13.18 2.06
C LYS A 17 13.45 -13.21 0.53
N GLY A 18 14.48 -13.77 -0.09
CA GLY A 18 14.54 -13.96 -1.53
C GLY A 18 13.48 -14.94 -2.04
N ILE A 19 13.21 -14.88 -3.34
CA ILE A 19 12.33 -15.83 -4.00
C ILE A 19 13.12 -17.12 -4.26
N PRO A 20 12.56 -18.32 -3.97
CA PRO A 20 13.26 -19.58 -4.21
C PRO A 20 13.75 -19.74 -5.65
N VAL A 21 15.05 -19.90 -5.83
CA VAL A 21 15.69 -20.08 -7.16
C VAL A 21 15.75 -21.57 -7.50
N VAL A 22 14.57 -22.15 -7.68
CA VAL A 22 14.37 -23.57 -8.01
C VAL A 22 13.43 -23.70 -9.20
N ILE A 23 13.50 -24.84 -9.92
CA ILE A 23 12.56 -25.16 -10.99
C ILE A 23 11.22 -25.62 -10.36
N HIS A 24 10.13 -25.01 -10.78
CA HIS A 24 8.79 -25.41 -10.36
C HIS A 24 8.40 -26.75 -10.99
N LYS A 25 8.03 -27.74 -10.16
CA LYS A 25 7.81 -29.14 -10.60
C LYS A 25 6.77 -29.30 -11.71
N GLN A 26 5.69 -28.51 -11.67
CA GLN A 26 4.59 -28.61 -12.62
C GLN A 26 4.85 -27.82 -13.92
N TYR A 27 5.45 -26.64 -13.81
CA TYR A 27 5.61 -25.73 -14.95
C TYR A 27 6.98 -25.83 -15.62
N ASN A 28 7.91 -26.56 -15.02
CA ASN A 28 9.27 -26.77 -15.52
C ASN A 28 10.04 -25.46 -15.85
N VAL A 29 9.77 -24.39 -15.11
CA VAL A 29 10.44 -23.09 -15.20
C VAL A 29 10.89 -22.67 -13.81
N TYR A 30 11.82 -21.74 -13.71
CA TYR A 30 12.21 -21.19 -12.42
C TYR A 30 11.05 -20.47 -11.73
N VAL A 31 10.93 -20.61 -10.40
CA VAL A 31 9.86 -19.98 -9.62
C VAL A 31 9.79 -18.46 -9.85
N PRO A 32 10.90 -17.69 -9.87
CA PRO A 32 10.81 -16.28 -10.21
C PRO A 32 10.29 -16.01 -11.64
N SER A 33 10.69 -16.82 -12.64
CA SER A 33 10.14 -16.72 -14.01
C SER A 33 8.63 -16.92 -14.03
N LEU A 34 8.15 -17.90 -13.27
CA LEU A 34 6.71 -18.18 -13.14
C LEU A 34 5.97 -17.01 -12.51
N ILE A 35 6.48 -16.47 -11.39
CA ILE A 35 5.84 -15.38 -10.63
C ILE A 35 5.74 -14.11 -11.46
N PHE A 36 6.74 -13.76 -12.25
CA PHE A 36 6.79 -12.49 -12.98
C PHE A 36 6.42 -12.58 -14.45
N GLY A 37 6.48 -13.79 -15.03
CA GLY A 37 6.27 -14.03 -16.45
C GLY A 37 4.98 -14.76 -16.82
N GLN A 38 4.20 -15.28 -15.86
CA GLN A 38 2.95 -15.99 -16.17
C GLN A 38 1.78 -15.46 -15.35
N LEU A 39 0.65 -15.21 -16.02
CA LEU A 39 -0.58 -14.76 -15.37
C LEU A 39 -1.17 -15.86 -14.46
N LEU A 40 -1.93 -15.43 -13.45
CA LEU A 40 -2.66 -16.32 -12.53
C LEU A 40 -1.78 -17.29 -11.71
N THR A 41 -0.53 -16.94 -11.47
CA THR A 41 0.41 -17.71 -10.65
C THR A 41 0.59 -17.07 -9.28
N GLY A 42 -0.42 -17.04 -8.45
CA GLY A 42 -0.38 -16.52 -7.08
C GLY A 42 -0.46 -17.65 -6.05
N GLY A 43 0.13 -17.46 -4.88
CA GLY A 43 0.00 -18.38 -3.73
C GLY A 43 -1.16 -18.01 -2.79
N ASN A 44 -1.99 -17.02 -3.12
CA ASN A 44 -3.00 -16.46 -2.21
C ASN A 44 -4.44 -16.73 -2.64
N PHE A 45 -4.66 -17.76 -3.47
CA PHE A 45 -5.99 -18.12 -3.97
C PHE A 45 -6.84 -18.92 -2.96
N ASN A 46 -6.23 -19.49 -1.92
CA ASN A 46 -6.96 -20.23 -0.90
C ASN A 46 -7.58 -19.27 0.11
N ASP A 47 -8.92 -19.17 0.12
CA ASP A 47 -9.70 -18.32 1.01
C ASP A 47 -9.82 -18.89 2.43
N ASP A 48 -9.58 -20.18 2.64
CA ASP A 48 -9.57 -20.81 3.96
C ASP A 48 -8.37 -20.37 4.80
N ASP A 49 -7.29 -19.94 4.16
CA ASP A 49 -6.13 -19.37 4.81
C ASP A 49 -6.43 -17.93 5.25
N LYS A 50 -6.45 -17.66 6.55
CA LYS A 50 -6.63 -16.33 7.12
C LYS A 50 -5.39 -15.46 6.88
N LYS A 51 -5.29 -14.87 5.70
CA LYS A 51 -4.14 -14.06 5.30
C LYS A 51 -4.40 -12.57 5.47
N VAL A 52 -3.45 -11.89 6.09
CA VAL A 52 -3.41 -10.44 6.21
C VAL A 52 -2.46 -9.88 5.15
N THR A 53 -2.81 -10.10 3.87
CA THR A 53 -2.02 -9.65 2.72
C THR A 53 -2.86 -8.80 1.79
N GLY A 54 -2.21 -7.84 1.13
CA GLY A 54 -2.88 -7.00 0.15
C GLY A 54 -2.99 -7.64 -1.24
N GLY A 55 -2.08 -8.56 -1.59
CA GLY A 55 -2.06 -9.27 -2.86
C GLY A 55 -2.93 -10.51 -2.83
N ARG A 56 -3.87 -10.65 -3.80
CA ARG A 56 -4.74 -11.81 -3.92
C ARG A 56 -4.61 -12.48 -5.29
N ASN A 57 -4.76 -11.74 -6.35
CA ASN A 57 -4.93 -12.26 -7.70
C ASN A 57 -3.62 -12.46 -8.48
N GLY A 58 -2.48 -11.99 -7.96
CA GLY A 58 -1.19 -12.12 -8.61
C GLY A 58 -1.02 -11.32 -9.91
N TYR A 59 -1.86 -10.31 -10.17
CA TYR A 59 -1.80 -9.53 -11.41
C TYR A 59 -0.78 -8.39 -11.38
N GLY A 60 -0.55 -7.72 -10.23
CA GLY A 60 0.16 -6.45 -10.19
C GLY A 60 1.52 -6.47 -10.87
N ALA A 61 2.41 -7.39 -10.47
CA ALA A 61 3.76 -7.47 -11.05
C ALA A 61 3.75 -7.85 -12.54
N LYS A 62 2.81 -8.69 -12.96
CA LYS A 62 2.68 -9.10 -14.37
C LYS A 62 2.12 -7.97 -15.23
N LEU A 63 1.16 -7.20 -14.74
CA LEU A 63 0.69 -6.00 -15.43
C LEU A 63 1.82 -4.99 -15.56
N THR A 64 2.64 -4.80 -14.52
CA THR A 64 3.82 -3.94 -14.62
C THR A 64 4.77 -4.43 -15.73
N ASN A 65 4.98 -5.74 -15.85
CA ASN A 65 5.79 -6.33 -16.93
C ASN A 65 5.15 -6.09 -18.31
N ILE A 66 3.86 -6.41 -18.47
CA ILE A 66 3.12 -6.24 -19.74
C ILE A 66 3.10 -4.77 -20.22
N TYR A 67 3.05 -3.82 -19.30
CA TYR A 67 3.04 -2.39 -19.63
C TYR A 67 4.43 -1.75 -19.57
N SER A 68 5.50 -2.55 -19.73
CA SER A 68 6.88 -2.06 -19.73
C SER A 68 7.62 -2.43 -21.01
N ARG A 69 8.42 -1.49 -21.53
CA ARG A 69 9.37 -1.74 -22.61
C ARG A 69 10.51 -2.65 -22.17
N GLU A 70 10.90 -2.53 -20.90
CA GLU A 70 11.86 -3.41 -20.23
C GLU A 70 11.39 -3.67 -18.80
N PHE A 71 11.39 -4.92 -18.40
CA PHE A 71 11.13 -5.35 -17.04
C PHE A 71 12.21 -6.35 -16.61
N ARG A 72 12.85 -6.10 -15.49
CA ARG A 72 13.94 -6.93 -14.97
C ARG A 72 13.65 -7.34 -13.54
N VAL A 73 13.87 -8.60 -13.25
CA VAL A 73 13.83 -9.13 -11.89
C VAL A 73 15.17 -9.72 -11.54
N GLU A 74 15.60 -9.46 -10.33
CA GLU A 74 16.76 -10.06 -9.73
C GLU A 74 16.43 -10.46 -8.28
N THR A 75 16.78 -11.69 -7.89
CA THR A 75 16.55 -12.17 -6.54
C THR A 75 17.65 -13.11 -6.10
N ALA A 76 17.99 -13.09 -4.83
CA ALA A 76 18.98 -13.96 -4.22
C ALA A 76 18.33 -14.87 -3.18
N ASP A 77 18.53 -16.16 -3.36
CA ASP A 77 18.06 -17.22 -2.47
C ASP A 77 19.27 -17.78 -1.68
N LYS A 78 19.32 -17.45 -0.40
CA LYS A 78 20.41 -17.90 0.48
C LYS A 78 20.38 -19.40 0.69
N LYS A 79 19.18 -20.01 0.73
CA LYS A 79 19.04 -21.46 0.95
C LYS A 79 19.65 -22.27 -0.20
N GLU A 80 19.40 -21.84 -1.42
CA GLU A 80 19.95 -22.49 -2.62
C GLU A 80 21.35 -21.97 -2.99
N GLY A 81 21.84 -20.91 -2.34
CA GLY A 81 23.11 -20.27 -2.66
C GLY A 81 23.16 -19.70 -4.08
N LYS A 82 22.02 -19.26 -4.60
CA LYS A 82 21.83 -18.83 -5.98
C LYS A 82 21.28 -17.43 -6.10
N ARG A 83 21.68 -16.76 -7.17
CA ARG A 83 21.13 -15.51 -7.65
C ARG A 83 20.48 -15.76 -9.00
N PHE A 84 19.28 -15.28 -9.16
CA PHE A 84 18.49 -15.30 -10.39
C PHE A 84 18.41 -13.89 -10.96
N ARG A 85 18.52 -13.78 -12.29
CA ARG A 85 18.24 -12.57 -13.05
C ARG A 85 17.54 -12.95 -14.33
N GLN A 86 16.44 -12.23 -14.66
CA GLN A 86 15.75 -12.37 -15.94
C GLN A 86 15.24 -11.00 -16.41
N VAL A 87 15.20 -10.81 -17.73
CA VAL A 87 14.71 -9.62 -18.39
C VAL A 87 13.59 -9.99 -19.34
N TRP A 88 12.55 -9.20 -19.34
CA TRP A 88 11.50 -9.22 -20.35
C TRP A 88 11.52 -7.88 -21.09
N ARG A 89 11.18 -7.91 -22.38
CA ARG A 89 11.18 -6.75 -23.26
C ARG A 89 9.89 -6.68 -24.06
N ASP A 90 9.67 -5.52 -24.66
CA ASP A 90 8.61 -5.29 -25.62
C ASP A 90 7.24 -5.74 -25.09
N ASN A 91 6.85 -5.17 -23.94
CA ASN A 91 5.58 -5.44 -23.30
C ASN A 91 5.40 -6.95 -22.98
N MET A 92 6.45 -7.56 -22.45
CA MET A 92 6.53 -8.98 -22.08
C MET A 92 6.44 -9.96 -23.28
N SER A 93 6.47 -9.48 -24.53
CA SER A 93 6.45 -10.33 -25.72
C SER A 93 7.75 -11.11 -25.92
N VAL A 94 8.87 -10.59 -25.41
CA VAL A 94 10.17 -11.22 -25.44
C VAL A 94 10.61 -11.52 -24.00
N ALA A 95 10.91 -12.78 -23.71
CA ALA A 95 11.50 -13.21 -22.44
C ALA A 95 12.91 -13.73 -22.71
N GLU A 96 13.92 -13.07 -22.16
CA GLU A 96 15.30 -13.57 -22.20
C GLU A 96 15.42 -14.82 -21.29
N ASP A 97 16.37 -15.70 -21.60
CA ASP A 97 16.65 -16.83 -20.70
C ASP A 97 17.13 -16.35 -19.33
N PRO A 98 16.69 -16.98 -18.24
CA PRO A 98 17.14 -16.61 -16.92
C PRO A 98 18.62 -16.93 -16.71
N VAL A 99 19.35 -15.98 -16.16
CA VAL A 99 20.75 -16.15 -15.77
C VAL A 99 20.82 -16.55 -14.29
N ILE A 100 21.38 -17.72 -14.03
CA ILE A 100 21.58 -18.25 -12.69
C ILE A 100 23.06 -18.24 -12.35
N SER A 101 23.41 -17.70 -11.19
CA SER A 101 24.80 -17.69 -10.70
C SER A 101 24.88 -18.11 -9.23
N SER A 102 26.05 -18.61 -8.83
CA SER A 102 26.33 -18.85 -7.42
C SER A 102 26.36 -17.52 -6.65
N TYR A 103 25.77 -17.47 -5.46
CA TYR A 103 25.70 -16.28 -4.65
C TYR A 103 25.82 -16.58 -3.15
N ARG A 104 26.66 -15.82 -2.45
CA ARG A 104 26.95 -16.00 -1.02
C ARG A 104 26.58 -14.77 -0.18
N GLY A 105 25.94 -13.77 -0.78
CA GLY A 105 25.53 -12.55 -0.09
C GLY A 105 24.19 -12.69 0.69
N GLY A 106 23.65 -11.57 1.11
CA GLY A 106 22.34 -11.48 1.75
C GLY A 106 21.20 -11.72 0.76
N GLU A 107 20.04 -12.15 1.27
CA GLU A 107 18.84 -12.28 0.44
C GLU A 107 18.32 -10.90 0.02
N PHE A 108 17.80 -10.83 -1.19
CA PHE A 108 17.14 -9.63 -1.70
C PHE A 108 16.21 -9.96 -2.87
N THR A 109 15.32 -9.03 -3.18
CA THR A 109 14.58 -8.99 -4.43
C THR A 109 14.59 -7.58 -4.98
N GLU A 110 14.93 -7.44 -6.26
CA GLU A 110 14.90 -6.21 -7.02
C GLU A 110 14.01 -6.37 -8.23
N VAL A 111 13.11 -5.42 -8.42
CA VAL A 111 12.31 -5.26 -9.64
C VAL A 111 12.64 -3.91 -10.23
N SER A 112 13.08 -3.89 -11.49
CA SER A 112 13.41 -2.66 -12.23
C SER A 112 12.69 -2.66 -13.56
N TYR A 113 12.04 -1.57 -13.93
CA TYR A 113 11.26 -1.50 -15.15
C TYR A 113 11.26 -0.11 -15.79
N VAL A 114 11.05 -0.10 -17.09
CA VAL A 114 10.81 1.10 -17.90
C VAL A 114 9.41 0.97 -18.46
N PRO A 115 8.41 1.69 -17.91
CA PRO A 115 7.05 1.60 -18.40
C PRO A 115 6.96 2.07 -19.87
N ASP A 116 6.05 1.48 -20.62
CA ASP A 116 5.71 1.97 -21.95
C ASP A 116 4.70 3.10 -21.82
N LEU A 117 5.22 4.32 -21.62
CA LEU A 117 4.41 5.50 -21.38
C LEU A 117 3.52 5.88 -22.59
N SER A 118 3.87 5.43 -23.78
CA SER A 118 3.06 5.66 -24.98
C SER A 118 1.66 5.03 -24.89
N LEU A 119 1.54 3.91 -24.18
CA LEU A 119 0.26 3.25 -23.90
C LEU A 119 -0.66 4.07 -22.96
N PHE A 120 -0.08 5.03 -22.28
CA PHE A 120 -0.79 5.93 -21.34
C PHE A 120 -0.87 7.36 -21.88
N HIS A 121 -0.52 7.58 -23.15
CA HIS A 121 -0.46 8.90 -23.80
C HIS A 121 0.44 9.89 -23.04
N MET A 122 1.58 9.41 -22.53
CA MET A 122 2.56 10.19 -21.79
C MET A 122 3.91 10.16 -22.51
N ASP A 123 4.59 11.31 -22.57
CA ASP A 123 5.93 11.45 -23.18
C ASP A 123 7.06 11.15 -22.16
N GLY A 124 6.79 11.25 -20.88
CA GLY A 124 7.74 11.04 -19.77
C GLY A 124 7.04 11.04 -18.42
N PHE A 125 7.82 10.97 -17.35
CA PHE A 125 7.28 11.17 -16.01
C PHE A 125 7.08 12.67 -15.77
N ASP A 126 5.83 13.11 -15.72
CA ASP A 126 5.47 14.45 -15.24
C ASP A 126 5.61 14.57 -13.73
N ASP A 127 5.42 15.77 -13.19
CA ASP A 127 5.58 16.03 -11.77
C ASP A 127 4.51 15.33 -10.94
N ASP A 128 3.29 15.19 -11.46
CA ASP A 128 2.18 14.57 -10.75
C ASP A 128 2.40 13.05 -10.56
N ILE A 129 2.88 12.35 -11.60
CA ILE A 129 3.17 10.92 -11.48
C ILE A 129 4.38 10.66 -10.57
N VAL A 130 5.39 11.54 -10.60
CA VAL A 130 6.53 11.45 -9.68
C VAL A 130 6.07 11.68 -8.26
N ALA A 131 5.31 12.74 -7.99
CA ALA A 131 4.76 13.03 -6.67
C ALA A 131 3.88 11.88 -6.15
N LEU A 132 3.09 11.24 -7.02
CA LEU A 132 2.31 10.05 -6.66
C LEU A 132 3.21 8.87 -6.25
N MET A 133 4.29 8.62 -6.98
CA MET A 133 5.25 7.55 -6.65
C MET A 133 5.98 7.86 -5.32
N GLU A 134 6.41 9.09 -5.11
CA GLU A 134 7.04 9.53 -3.86
C GLU A 134 6.08 9.41 -2.68
N LYS A 135 4.82 9.83 -2.86
CA LYS A 135 3.77 9.63 -1.87
C LYS A 135 3.60 8.16 -1.49
N ARG A 136 3.64 7.22 -2.44
CA ARG A 136 3.57 5.78 -2.14
C ARG A 136 4.75 5.30 -1.30
N VAL A 137 5.92 5.88 -1.47
CA VAL A 137 7.08 5.56 -0.62
C VAL A 137 6.88 6.09 0.81
N LEU A 138 6.33 7.31 0.96
CA LEU A 138 5.93 7.87 2.26
C LEU A 138 4.84 7.03 2.92
N ASP A 139 3.82 6.61 2.16
CA ASP A 139 2.76 5.72 2.62
C ASP A 139 3.36 4.44 3.22
N MET A 140 4.29 3.80 2.51
CA MET A 140 4.94 2.56 2.99
C MET A 140 5.71 2.78 4.29
N ALA A 141 6.41 3.90 4.45
CA ALA A 141 7.10 4.24 5.70
C ALA A 141 6.12 4.44 6.86
N GLY A 142 4.95 5.05 6.59
CA GLY A 142 3.95 5.34 7.61
C GLY A 142 3.14 4.12 8.06
N VAL A 143 2.85 3.16 7.15
CA VAL A 143 1.91 2.06 7.43
C VAL A 143 2.58 0.73 7.75
N THR A 144 3.91 0.65 7.70
CA THR A 144 4.68 -0.54 8.03
C THR A 144 5.30 -0.45 9.42
N ASP A 145 5.82 -1.57 9.90
CA ASP A 145 6.51 -1.61 11.19
C ASP A 145 7.77 -0.74 11.17
N SER A 146 8.07 -0.07 12.28
CA SER A 146 9.21 0.85 12.42
C SER A 146 10.59 0.19 12.25
N SER A 147 10.66 -1.14 12.30
CA SER A 147 11.87 -1.90 11.97
C SER A 147 12.20 -1.87 10.47
N LEU A 148 11.19 -1.67 9.61
CA LEU A 148 11.37 -1.49 8.17
C LEU A 148 11.90 -0.07 7.88
N LYS A 149 13.05 0.01 7.23
CA LYS A 149 13.64 1.27 6.78
C LYS A 149 13.32 1.47 5.31
N VAL A 150 12.68 2.58 5.00
CA VAL A 150 12.27 2.95 3.63
C VAL A 150 13.21 4.01 3.09
N TYR A 151 13.59 3.88 1.83
CA TYR A 151 14.48 4.80 1.13
C TYR A 151 13.86 5.23 -0.21
N LEU A 152 14.03 6.51 -0.54
CA LEU A 152 13.67 7.09 -1.83
C LEU A 152 14.93 7.72 -2.45
N ASN A 153 15.31 7.29 -3.64
CA ASN A 153 16.48 7.78 -4.37
C ASN A 153 17.79 7.76 -3.53
N GLY A 154 17.93 6.75 -2.67
CA GLY A 154 19.09 6.60 -1.77
C GLY A 154 18.95 7.31 -0.42
N GLU A 155 18.01 8.23 -0.27
CA GLU A 155 17.77 8.94 0.98
C GLU A 155 16.74 8.21 1.85
N LYS A 156 17.02 8.14 3.15
CA LYS A 156 16.12 7.53 4.11
C LYS A 156 14.91 8.42 4.35
N VAL A 157 13.72 7.83 4.25
CA VAL A 157 12.47 8.51 4.58
C VAL A 157 12.32 8.63 6.11
N ASP A 158 12.19 9.86 6.62
CA ASP A 158 12.06 10.11 8.07
C ASP A 158 10.58 10.12 8.52
N VAL A 159 9.87 9.05 8.23
CA VAL A 159 8.53 8.75 8.74
C VAL A 159 8.61 7.44 9.50
N LYS A 160 8.48 7.49 10.84
CA LYS A 160 8.79 6.35 11.70
C LYS A 160 7.62 5.41 11.95
N ASN A 161 6.40 5.90 11.83
CA ASN A 161 5.16 5.17 12.14
C ASN A 161 3.93 5.92 11.60
N PHE A 162 2.76 5.33 11.78
CA PHE A 162 1.51 5.92 11.29
C PHE A 162 1.16 7.25 11.99
N GLU A 163 1.46 7.40 13.28
CA GLU A 163 1.26 8.67 13.98
C GLU A 163 2.11 9.80 13.37
N ALA A 164 3.39 9.53 13.09
CA ALA A 164 4.27 10.49 12.42
C ALA A 164 3.79 10.82 11.00
N TYR A 165 3.27 9.82 10.29
CA TYR A 165 2.69 9.99 8.96
C TYR A 165 1.46 10.92 8.98
N THR A 166 0.55 10.75 9.94
CA THR A 166 -0.65 11.60 10.02
C THR A 166 -0.31 13.07 10.31
N LYS A 167 0.81 13.33 11.01
CA LYS A 167 1.28 14.69 11.30
C LYS A 167 1.74 15.45 10.06
N LEU A 168 2.13 14.77 8.98
CA LEU A 168 2.46 15.42 7.70
C LEU A 168 1.28 16.24 7.16
N TYR A 169 0.06 15.73 7.32
CA TYR A 169 -1.17 16.40 6.89
C TYR A 169 -1.58 17.58 7.77
N GLN A 170 -1.03 17.70 8.99
CA GLN A 170 -1.25 18.86 9.84
C GLN A 170 -0.39 20.06 9.41
N MET A 171 0.81 19.80 8.90
CA MET A 171 1.75 20.86 8.51
C MET A 171 1.28 21.63 7.26
N GLU A 172 0.45 21.02 6.42
CA GLU A 172 -0.07 21.62 5.18
C GLU A 172 -1.32 22.48 5.39
N SER A 173 -2.03 22.32 6.52
CA SER A 173 -3.24 23.12 6.80
C SER A 173 -2.89 24.54 7.27
N THR A 174 -2.48 25.40 6.34
CA THR A 174 -2.12 26.81 6.57
C THR A 174 -3.32 27.74 6.70
N SER A 175 -4.56 27.26 6.72
CA SER A 175 -5.71 28.12 6.92
C SER A 175 -5.75 28.67 8.35
N ALA A 176 -5.80 29.99 8.47
CA ALA A 176 -5.68 30.78 9.71
C ALA A 176 -6.68 30.41 10.83
N ASN A 177 -7.68 29.59 10.54
CA ASN A 177 -8.72 29.15 11.48
C ASN A 177 -8.43 27.79 12.15
N THR A 178 -7.29 27.13 11.88
CA THR A 178 -7.02 25.75 12.34
C THR A 178 -5.90 25.67 13.38
N LYS A 179 -5.62 26.75 14.13
CA LYS A 179 -4.61 26.76 15.21
C LYS A 179 -4.77 25.65 16.26
N ASP A 180 -5.94 25.01 16.34
CA ASP A 180 -6.29 23.94 17.30
C ASP A 180 -6.60 22.59 16.65
N ASN A 181 -6.25 22.34 15.37
CA ASN A 181 -6.54 21.08 14.71
C ASN A 181 -5.60 19.96 15.17
N LYS A 182 -5.71 19.60 16.45
CA LYS A 182 -4.96 18.47 17.00
C LYS A 182 -5.58 17.16 16.52
N LEU A 183 -4.74 16.31 15.93
CA LEU A 183 -5.11 14.92 15.71
C LEU A 183 -5.07 14.15 17.02
N VAL A 184 -6.15 13.43 17.31
CA VAL A 184 -6.18 12.44 18.37
C VAL A 184 -5.82 11.09 17.79
N PHE A 185 -4.69 10.55 18.21
CA PHE A 185 -4.18 9.25 17.77
C PHE A 185 -4.55 8.15 18.75
N CYS A 186 -4.94 7.00 18.24
CA CYS A 186 -5.26 5.82 19.01
C CYS A 186 -4.75 4.55 18.29
N LYS A 187 -4.11 3.66 19.04
CA LYS A 187 -3.80 2.31 18.61
C LYS A 187 -4.74 1.33 19.29
N ALA A 188 -5.63 0.71 18.49
CA ALA A 188 -6.61 -0.24 18.97
C ALA A 188 -6.18 -1.68 18.66
N GLY A 189 -5.56 -2.33 19.63
CA GLY A 189 -4.90 -3.64 19.46
C GLY A 189 -3.75 -3.58 18.45
N ASP A 190 -3.40 -4.75 17.90
CA ASP A 190 -2.27 -4.88 16.96
C ASP A 190 -2.65 -4.64 15.50
N ARG A 191 -3.93 -4.42 15.22
CA ARG A 191 -4.46 -4.39 13.85
C ARG A 191 -5.02 -3.04 13.42
N TRP A 192 -5.17 -2.07 14.33
CA TRP A 192 -5.79 -0.79 14.01
C TRP A 192 -5.01 0.37 14.63
N GLU A 193 -4.65 1.30 13.78
CA GLU A 193 -4.12 2.60 14.14
C GLU A 193 -5.02 3.66 13.52
N ILE A 194 -5.47 4.60 14.32
CA ILE A 194 -6.48 5.58 13.93
C ILE A 194 -6.04 6.95 14.41
N ALA A 195 -6.17 7.96 13.56
CA ALA A 195 -6.12 9.34 14.02
C ALA A 195 -7.37 10.08 13.54
N VAL A 196 -7.84 11.01 14.35
CA VAL A 196 -9.04 11.78 14.06
C VAL A 196 -8.78 13.24 14.33
N GLY A 197 -9.14 14.07 13.39
CA GLY A 197 -9.13 15.52 13.48
C GLY A 197 -10.45 16.11 13.01
N VAL A 198 -10.48 17.43 12.98
CA VAL A 198 -11.62 18.20 12.45
C VAL A 198 -11.32 18.60 11.01
N SER A 199 -12.25 18.40 10.10
CA SER A 199 -12.19 18.83 8.71
C SER A 199 -12.90 20.17 8.49
N ASP A 200 -12.81 20.68 7.29
CA ASP A 200 -13.35 21.99 6.86
C ASP A 200 -14.81 21.94 6.38
N GLY A 201 -15.59 20.95 6.82
CA GLY A 201 -17.02 20.87 6.52
C GLY A 201 -17.40 19.75 5.53
N HIS A 202 -16.44 18.92 5.13
CA HIS A 202 -16.71 17.68 4.42
C HIS A 202 -15.83 16.54 4.98
N LEU A 203 -16.33 15.32 4.95
CA LEU A 203 -15.59 14.17 5.42
C LEU A 203 -14.30 14.01 4.62
N GLN A 204 -13.17 14.09 5.30
CA GLN A 204 -11.86 13.79 4.74
C GLN A 204 -11.35 12.46 5.31
N GLN A 205 -10.60 11.72 4.51
CA GLN A 205 -10.02 10.46 4.96
C GLN A 205 -8.69 10.14 4.27
N VAL A 206 -7.80 9.48 5.01
CA VAL A 206 -6.61 8.81 4.49
C VAL A 206 -6.59 7.42 5.11
N SER A 207 -6.73 6.40 4.30
CA SER A 207 -6.89 5.06 4.84
C SER A 207 -6.10 4.00 4.10
N PHE A 208 -5.72 2.97 4.88
CA PHE A 208 -4.92 1.85 4.42
C PHE A 208 -5.48 0.54 4.97
N VAL A 209 -5.50 -0.47 4.12
CA VAL A 209 -5.84 -1.85 4.47
C VAL A 209 -4.71 -2.77 4.02
N ASN A 210 -4.05 -3.46 4.97
CA ASN A 210 -2.90 -4.32 4.68
C ASN A 210 -1.82 -3.60 3.84
N SER A 211 -1.49 -2.36 4.22
CA SER A 211 -0.57 -1.43 3.54
C SER A 211 -1.01 -0.96 2.14
N ILE A 212 -2.24 -1.25 1.72
CA ILE A 212 -2.82 -0.73 0.48
C ILE A 212 -3.54 0.58 0.79
N CYS A 213 -3.24 1.64 0.06
CA CYS A 213 -3.95 2.91 0.14
C CYS A 213 -5.36 2.76 -0.45
N THR A 214 -6.38 2.95 0.38
CA THR A 214 -7.78 2.96 -0.04
C THR A 214 -8.22 4.40 -0.27
N SER A 215 -7.85 4.96 -1.43
CA SER A 215 -8.03 6.38 -1.75
C SER A 215 -9.50 6.84 -1.69
N LYS A 216 -10.43 5.94 -1.98
CA LYS A 216 -11.89 6.17 -1.90
C LYS A 216 -12.50 5.68 -0.59
N GLY A 217 -11.67 5.23 0.38
CA GLY A 217 -12.15 4.75 1.68
C GLY A 217 -12.82 3.38 1.62
N GLY A 218 -14.01 3.27 2.20
CA GLY A 218 -14.79 2.04 2.24
C GLY A 218 -15.29 1.68 3.64
N LYS A 219 -15.70 0.43 3.82
CA LYS A 219 -16.39 -0.04 5.05
C LYS A 219 -15.61 0.16 6.34
N HIS A 220 -14.26 0.13 6.31
CA HIS A 220 -13.43 0.40 7.47
C HIS A 220 -13.51 1.87 7.93
N VAL A 221 -13.53 2.82 6.99
CA VAL A 221 -13.71 4.25 7.29
C VAL A 221 -15.14 4.51 7.78
N ASP A 222 -16.15 3.93 7.11
CA ASP A 222 -17.55 4.05 7.52
C ASP A 222 -17.77 3.51 8.94
N TYR A 223 -17.12 2.40 9.28
CA TYR A 223 -17.18 1.81 10.62
C TYR A 223 -16.65 2.79 11.68
N ILE A 224 -15.47 3.38 11.45
CA ILE A 224 -14.87 4.36 12.36
C ILE A 224 -15.76 5.61 12.47
N ALA A 225 -16.20 6.16 11.33
CA ALA A 225 -17.08 7.34 11.30
C ALA A 225 -18.38 7.07 12.04
N GLY A 226 -18.99 5.89 11.88
CA GLY A 226 -20.18 5.48 12.62
C GLY A 226 -19.97 5.47 14.13
N LYS A 227 -18.90 4.81 14.60
CA LYS A 227 -18.57 4.76 16.03
C LYS A 227 -18.32 6.14 16.63
N LEU A 228 -17.61 7.00 15.91
CA LEU A 228 -17.36 8.38 16.34
C LEU A 228 -18.65 9.19 16.41
N THR A 229 -19.52 9.07 15.42
CA THR A 229 -20.80 9.80 15.41
C THR A 229 -21.72 9.33 16.53
N ASP A 230 -21.80 8.02 16.79
CA ASP A 230 -22.59 7.45 17.89
C ASP A 230 -22.11 7.97 19.27
N TYR A 231 -20.79 8.11 19.42
CA TYR A 231 -20.21 8.64 20.66
C TYR A 231 -20.38 10.16 20.80
N LEU A 232 -20.16 10.91 19.71
CA LEU A 232 -20.16 12.36 19.73
C LEU A 232 -21.58 12.97 19.79
N ALA A 233 -22.58 12.34 19.17
CA ALA A 233 -23.94 12.89 19.10
C ALA A 233 -24.54 13.22 20.48
N PRO A 234 -24.49 12.33 21.50
CA PRO A 234 -24.97 12.65 22.85
C PRO A 234 -24.19 13.79 23.51
N LEU A 235 -22.86 13.87 23.26
CA LEU A 235 -22.03 14.95 23.83
C LEU A 235 -22.37 16.29 23.22
N VAL A 236 -22.56 16.36 21.91
CA VAL A 236 -22.98 17.57 21.21
C VAL A 236 -24.36 17.99 21.69
N LYS A 237 -25.32 17.06 21.79
CA LYS A 237 -26.67 17.35 22.34
C LYS A 237 -26.62 17.92 23.77
N LYS A 238 -25.79 17.32 24.64
CA LYS A 238 -25.62 17.79 26.02
C LYS A 238 -25.09 19.23 26.06
N LYS A 239 -24.11 19.56 25.19
CA LYS A 239 -23.43 20.86 25.16
C LYS A 239 -24.30 21.95 24.48
N THR A 240 -24.90 21.62 23.35
CA THR A 240 -25.62 22.60 22.50
C THR A 240 -27.11 22.66 22.77
N LYS A 241 -27.67 21.69 23.53
CA LYS A 241 -29.13 21.49 23.75
C LYS A 241 -29.91 21.21 22.45
N LYS A 242 -29.23 20.92 21.33
CA LYS A 242 -29.85 20.63 20.04
C LYS A 242 -29.57 19.18 19.62
N ASP A 243 -30.57 18.54 19.03
CA ASP A 243 -30.38 17.25 18.38
C ASP A 243 -29.60 17.43 17.06
N VAL A 244 -28.52 16.68 16.89
CA VAL A 244 -27.68 16.75 15.72
C VAL A 244 -27.70 15.39 15.01
N LYS A 245 -28.04 15.42 13.74
CA LYS A 245 -28.02 14.19 12.92
C LYS A 245 -26.56 13.66 12.74
N PRO A 246 -26.35 12.34 12.77
CA PRO A 246 -25.01 11.75 12.58
C PRO A 246 -24.26 12.29 11.35
N MET A 247 -24.95 12.52 10.25
CA MET A 247 -24.39 13.10 9.03
C MET A 247 -23.77 14.49 9.26
N MET A 248 -24.38 15.32 10.12
CA MET A 248 -23.87 16.65 10.44
C MET A 248 -22.58 16.60 11.25
N ILE A 249 -22.36 15.53 12.02
CA ILE A 249 -21.10 15.30 12.72
C ILE A 249 -20.07 14.73 11.74
N LYS A 250 -20.48 13.73 10.94
CA LYS A 250 -19.61 13.02 9.99
C LYS A 250 -18.90 13.98 9.03
N GLN A 251 -19.57 15.03 8.57
CA GLN A 251 -18.99 16.00 7.62
C GLN A 251 -17.80 16.78 8.19
N TYR A 252 -17.67 16.88 9.51
CA TYR A 252 -16.56 17.58 10.17
C TYR A 252 -15.43 16.65 10.62
N LEU A 253 -15.44 15.38 10.21
CA LEU A 253 -14.40 14.43 10.58
C LEU A 253 -13.29 14.37 9.52
N TYR A 254 -12.04 14.41 9.99
CA TYR A 254 -10.88 14.01 9.24
C TYR A 254 -10.34 12.71 9.85
N ILE A 255 -10.45 11.63 9.11
CA ILE A 255 -10.20 10.27 9.63
C ILE A 255 -8.99 9.66 8.94
N PHE A 256 -8.02 9.22 9.73
CA PHE A 256 -6.88 8.43 9.28
C PHE A 256 -7.01 7.00 9.81
N VAL A 257 -6.85 6.02 8.95
CA VAL A 257 -6.98 4.61 9.35
C VAL A 257 -5.86 3.78 8.71
N ASN A 258 -5.09 3.07 9.53
CA ASN A 258 -4.22 1.99 9.09
C ASN A 258 -4.70 0.69 9.75
N CYS A 259 -5.22 -0.24 8.96
CA CYS A 259 -5.76 -1.46 9.53
C CYS A 259 -5.31 -2.72 8.80
N LYS A 260 -5.31 -3.82 9.56
CA LYS A 260 -5.02 -5.17 9.06
C LYS A 260 -6.30 -5.99 9.09
N ILE A 261 -6.78 -6.40 7.92
CA ILE A 261 -8.01 -7.16 7.73
C ILE A 261 -7.71 -8.50 7.07
N GLU A 262 -8.26 -9.57 7.62
CA GLU A 262 -8.14 -10.90 7.03
C GLU A 262 -8.97 -10.98 5.75
N ASN A 263 -8.37 -11.51 4.68
CA ASN A 263 -9.02 -11.71 3.38
C ASN A 263 -9.86 -10.51 2.90
N PRO A 264 -9.26 -9.30 2.75
CA PRO A 264 -10.00 -8.12 2.36
C PRO A 264 -10.53 -8.24 0.93
N ALA A 265 -11.75 -7.77 0.71
CA ALA A 265 -12.36 -7.62 -0.61
C ALA A 265 -12.46 -6.14 -0.98
N PHE A 266 -12.23 -5.84 -2.24
CA PHE A 266 -12.25 -4.49 -2.80
C PHE A 266 -13.23 -4.43 -3.96
N ASP A 267 -13.65 -3.23 -4.34
CA ASP A 267 -14.57 -2.99 -5.47
C ASP A 267 -13.92 -3.24 -6.85
N SER A 268 -12.59 -3.11 -6.93
CA SER A 268 -11.83 -3.21 -8.17
C SER A 268 -10.40 -3.67 -7.94
N GLN A 269 -9.66 -3.94 -9.03
CA GLN A 269 -8.25 -4.32 -8.98
C GLN A 269 -7.33 -3.18 -8.51
N THR A 270 -7.74 -1.93 -8.63
CA THR A 270 -7.02 -0.76 -8.09
C THR A 270 -7.09 -0.68 -6.56
N LYS A 271 -8.03 -1.41 -5.94
CA LYS A 271 -8.21 -1.56 -4.49
C LYS A 271 -8.45 -0.24 -3.75
N GLU A 272 -9.11 0.69 -4.42
CA GLU A 272 -9.37 2.03 -3.88
C GLU A 272 -10.45 2.05 -2.80
N THR A 273 -11.41 1.09 -2.84
CA THR A 273 -12.51 1.01 -1.89
C THR A 273 -12.60 -0.37 -1.24
N LEU A 274 -12.52 -0.43 0.09
CA LEU A 274 -12.77 -1.67 0.82
C LEU A 274 -14.27 -1.99 0.89
N THR A 275 -14.66 -3.17 0.44
CA THR A 275 -16.05 -3.65 0.47
C THR A 275 -16.34 -4.66 1.58
N THR A 276 -15.32 -5.23 2.22
CA THR A 276 -15.49 -6.16 3.35
C THR A 276 -16.28 -5.50 4.48
N VAL A 277 -17.35 -6.19 4.92
CA VAL A 277 -18.23 -5.67 5.99
C VAL A 277 -17.75 -6.05 7.39
N SER A 278 -18.10 -5.23 8.40
CA SER A 278 -17.66 -5.38 9.80
C SER A 278 -18.22 -6.60 10.55
N LYS A 279 -19.09 -7.41 9.95
CA LYS A 279 -19.65 -8.64 10.56
C LYS A 279 -18.61 -9.76 10.75
N VAL A 280 -17.43 -9.64 10.16
CA VAL A 280 -16.30 -10.52 10.43
C VAL A 280 -15.75 -10.17 11.82
N ARG A 281 -15.73 -11.12 12.72
CA ARG A 281 -15.49 -11.05 14.19
C ARG A 281 -14.20 -10.35 14.66
N ASN A 282 -13.45 -9.67 13.81
CA ASN A 282 -12.12 -9.10 14.09
C ASN A 282 -12.04 -7.56 13.99
N TRP A 283 -13.16 -6.86 13.86
CA TRP A 283 -13.18 -5.41 13.90
C TRP A 283 -13.30 -4.95 15.36
N VAL A 284 -12.37 -4.12 15.78
CA VAL A 284 -12.17 -3.75 17.18
C VAL A 284 -13.31 -2.91 17.72
N PHE A 285 -13.77 -3.27 18.94
CA PHE A 285 -14.57 -2.36 19.74
C PHE A 285 -13.66 -1.25 20.30
N PHE A 286 -14.00 0.00 20.01
CA PHE A 286 -13.31 1.15 20.54
C PHE A 286 -13.59 1.32 22.03
N TYR A 287 -12.54 1.21 22.82
CA TYR A 287 -12.36 1.93 24.07
C TYR A 287 -11.01 2.65 23.95
N CYS A 288 -10.99 3.82 23.32
CA CYS A 288 -9.87 4.76 23.42
C CYS A 288 -10.31 5.95 24.27
#